data_f857fde9b42bab7102323d6229b595b3
#
_entry.id   f857fde9b42bab7102323d6229b595b3
#
_cell.length_a   1.000
_cell.length_b   1.000
_cell.length_c   1.000
_cell.angle_alpha   90.00
_cell.angle_beta   90.00
_cell.angle_gamma   90.00
#
_symmetry.space_group_name_H-M   'P 1'
#
loop_
_entity.id
_entity.type
_entity.pdbx_description
1 polymer ?
#
loop_
_entity_poly.entity_id
_entity_poly.type
_entity_poly.pdbx_seq_one_letter_code
_entity_poly.pdbx_strand_id
1 'polypeptide(L)'
;HSYSSAASDVYKRQGNTGTRIWCVSGHVQKPGYYEFPCAGVTLGELIYDVCGGLLPGRKLKAVIPGGSSSKILRADERFTGKKKDGTEFDWGIEDIPMDFDSLSLVGSMSGSGGVIIMDDSTDMVEALANINYFYAHESCGQCTPCREGVPWMKKITTRMCTGGAREEDVDLLKSVADQIAGRTICAFGEAASWPVQSFIAKFKDEFEAKAKEQAILRKQGEDTATETSLI
;
A
#
# COMPACT_ATOMS: atom_id res chain seq x y z
N HIS A 1 -9.04 11.53 37.46
CA HIS A 1 -8.81 11.49 35.99
C HIS A 1 -7.43 10.99 35.57
N SER A 2 -6.64 10.45 36.48
CA SER A 2 -5.29 9.96 36.20
C SER A 2 -5.18 8.45 35.99
N TYR A 3 -6.28 7.73 35.99
CA TYR A 3 -6.25 6.25 35.94
C TYR A 3 -5.91 5.67 34.55
N SER A 4 -6.16 6.42 33.50
CA SER A 4 -5.84 6.00 32.12
C SER A 4 -4.37 6.18 31.79
N SER A 5 -3.68 7.15 32.38
CA SER A 5 -2.30 7.48 32.04
C SER A 5 -1.27 6.49 32.59
N ALA A 6 -1.51 5.92 33.78
CA ALA A 6 -0.57 5.01 34.41
C ALA A 6 -0.49 3.64 33.70
N ALA A 7 -1.63 3.11 33.23
CA ALA A 7 -1.64 1.86 32.48
C ALA A 7 -1.01 2.02 31.08
N SER A 8 -1.21 3.15 30.42
CA SER A 8 -0.58 3.43 29.12
C SER A 8 0.91 3.75 29.23
N ASP A 9 1.38 4.19 30.40
CA ASP A 9 2.80 4.48 30.67
C ASP A 9 3.67 3.21 30.74
N VAL A 10 3.10 2.09 31.12
CA VAL A 10 3.80 0.78 31.20
C VAL A 10 4.23 0.29 29.81
N TYR A 11 3.54 0.71 28.75
CA TYR A 11 3.82 0.31 27.37
C TYR A 11 4.55 1.39 26.56
N LYS A 12 5.11 2.40 27.24
CA LYS A 12 5.93 3.44 26.58
C LYS A 12 7.21 2.83 26.01
N ARG A 13 7.16 2.41 24.78
CA ARG A 13 8.36 2.16 23.98
C ARG A 13 8.47 3.25 22.92
N GLN A 14 9.55 4.04 22.98
CA GLN A 14 9.94 5.00 21.94
C GLN A 14 8.86 6.07 21.57
N GLY A 15 8.06 6.53 22.54
CA GLY A 15 7.01 7.54 22.32
C GLY A 15 5.68 6.99 21.78
N ASN A 16 5.58 5.71 21.50
CA ASN A 16 4.34 5.04 21.10
C ASN A 16 3.66 4.42 22.33
N THR A 17 2.54 4.99 22.76
CA THR A 17 1.82 4.55 23.97
C THR A 17 0.43 4.03 23.61
N GLY A 18 -0.13 3.18 24.51
CA GLY A 18 -1.47 2.64 24.38
C GLY A 18 -1.57 1.41 23.49
N THR A 19 -2.80 1.01 23.22
CA THR A 19 -3.13 -0.09 22.31
C THR A 19 -3.60 0.41 20.97
N ARG A 20 -3.52 -0.45 19.97
CA ARG A 20 -3.98 -0.17 18.62
C ARG A 20 -4.70 -1.38 18.03
N ILE A 21 -5.77 -1.12 17.30
CA ILE A 21 -6.46 -2.13 16.50
C ILE A 21 -5.85 -2.17 15.12
N TRP A 22 -5.47 -3.38 14.70
CA TRP A 22 -5.02 -3.69 13.36
C TRP A 22 -6.12 -4.44 12.61
N CYS A 23 -6.55 -3.88 11.48
CA CYS A 23 -7.56 -4.49 10.61
C CYS A 23 -6.83 -5.25 9.50
N VAL A 24 -6.66 -6.56 9.68
CA VAL A 24 -5.90 -7.40 8.74
C VAL A 24 -6.83 -8.02 7.70
N SER A 25 -6.46 -7.86 6.45
CA SER A 25 -7.18 -8.39 5.29
C SER A 25 -6.22 -8.92 4.22
N GLY A 26 -6.76 -9.47 3.14
CA GLY A 26 -6.00 -10.05 2.06
C GLY A 26 -5.75 -11.55 2.25
N HIS A 27 -4.59 -12.04 1.81
CA HIS A 27 -4.32 -13.46 1.64
C HIS A 27 -3.74 -14.12 2.92
N VAL A 28 -4.48 -14.02 4.02
CA VAL A 28 -4.17 -14.69 5.30
C VAL A 28 -5.29 -15.66 5.68
N GLN A 29 -4.97 -16.65 6.51
CA GLN A 29 -5.95 -17.66 6.91
C GLN A 29 -7.05 -17.11 7.82
N LYS A 30 -6.71 -16.14 8.67
CA LYS A 30 -7.64 -15.54 9.64
C LYS A 30 -7.60 -14.01 9.51
N PRO A 31 -8.28 -13.43 8.51
CA PRO A 31 -8.46 -11.97 8.46
C PRO A 31 -9.36 -11.52 9.62
N GLY A 32 -9.16 -10.31 10.12
CA GLY A 32 -9.95 -9.80 11.25
C GLY A 32 -9.37 -8.56 11.91
N TYR A 33 -9.89 -8.26 13.10
CA TYR A 33 -9.48 -7.14 13.93
C TYR A 33 -8.70 -7.67 15.12
N TYR A 34 -7.51 -7.11 15.35
CA TYR A 34 -6.61 -7.55 16.39
C TYR A 34 -6.09 -6.36 17.17
N GLU A 35 -6.22 -6.38 18.49
CA GLU A 35 -5.73 -5.31 19.36
C GLU A 35 -4.43 -5.73 20.03
N PHE A 36 -3.40 -4.90 19.89
CA PHE A 36 -2.10 -5.08 20.53
C PHE A 36 -1.60 -3.76 21.11
N PRO A 37 -0.74 -3.80 22.14
CA PRO A 37 0.04 -2.63 22.50
C PRO A 37 0.84 -2.13 21.31
N CYS A 38 0.98 -0.82 21.16
CA CYS A 38 1.85 -0.23 20.14
C CYS A 38 3.26 -0.80 20.27
N ALA A 39 3.88 -1.25 19.17
CA ALA A 39 5.13 -2.00 19.13
C ALA A 39 5.13 -3.35 19.89
N GLY A 40 3.95 -3.86 20.27
CA GLY A 40 3.80 -5.14 20.95
C GLY A 40 3.80 -6.35 20.03
N VAL A 41 3.80 -6.15 18.72
CA VAL A 41 3.78 -7.19 17.70
C VAL A 41 4.60 -6.74 16.49
N THR A 42 5.34 -7.66 15.86
CA THR A 42 5.97 -7.43 14.57
C THR A 42 5.02 -7.78 13.43
N LEU A 43 5.36 -7.35 12.22
CA LEU A 43 4.55 -7.68 11.03
C LEU A 43 4.53 -9.19 10.77
N GLY A 44 5.66 -9.89 10.99
CA GLY A 44 5.74 -11.34 10.88
C GLY A 44 4.86 -12.05 11.90
N GLU A 45 4.95 -11.70 13.19
CA GLU A 45 4.09 -12.24 14.25
C GLU A 45 2.61 -11.99 13.92
N LEU A 46 2.26 -10.81 13.42
CA LEU A 46 0.88 -10.49 13.02
C LEU A 46 0.40 -11.41 11.89
N ILE A 47 1.24 -11.64 10.86
CA ILE A 47 0.88 -12.48 9.71
C ILE A 47 0.81 -13.95 10.10
N TYR A 48 1.87 -14.48 10.73
CA TYR A 48 2.06 -15.92 10.87
C TYR A 48 1.45 -16.46 12.15
N ASP A 49 1.66 -15.80 13.30
CA ASP A 49 1.21 -16.31 14.59
C ASP A 49 -0.26 -15.92 14.86
N VAL A 50 -0.62 -14.66 14.60
CA VAL A 50 -1.96 -14.16 14.89
C VAL A 50 -2.95 -14.55 13.80
N CYS A 51 -2.62 -14.26 12.54
CA CYS A 51 -3.49 -14.52 11.38
C CYS A 51 -3.35 -15.95 10.84
N GLY A 52 -2.50 -16.79 11.43
CA GLY A 52 -2.33 -18.19 11.05
C GLY A 52 -1.53 -18.40 9.77
N GLY A 53 -0.84 -17.38 9.29
CA GLY A 53 -0.03 -17.43 8.07
C GLY A 53 -0.82 -17.17 6.79
N LEU A 54 -0.12 -17.34 5.68
CA LEU A 54 -0.68 -17.19 4.33
C LEU A 54 -1.57 -18.39 3.97
N LEU A 55 -2.28 -18.28 2.88
CA LEU A 55 -3.02 -19.41 2.31
C LEU A 55 -2.04 -20.56 1.95
N PRO A 56 -2.48 -21.83 2.04
CA PRO A 56 -1.59 -22.99 1.81
C PRO A 56 -0.87 -22.94 0.48
N GLY A 57 0.45 -23.14 0.52
CA GLY A 57 1.31 -23.16 -0.67
C GLY A 57 1.67 -21.80 -1.25
N ARG A 58 1.24 -20.70 -0.61
CA ARG A 58 1.52 -19.35 -1.05
C ARG A 58 2.71 -18.73 -0.34
N LYS A 59 3.34 -17.74 -0.98
CA LYS A 59 4.45 -16.96 -0.45
C LYS A 59 4.05 -15.49 -0.33
N LEU A 60 4.56 -14.83 0.68
CA LEU A 60 4.37 -13.39 0.83
C LEU A 60 5.01 -12.66 -0.36
N LYS A 61 4.27 -11.75 -0.98
CA LYS A 61 4.73 -10.89 -2.07
C LYS A 61 4.89 -9.45 -1.61
N ALA A 62 3.87 -8.92 -0.93
CA ALA A 62 3.87 -7.55 -0.49
C ALA A 62 2.89 -7.31 0.66
N VAL A 63 3.08 -6.20 1.38
CA VAL A 63 2.17 -5.75 2.45
C VAL A 63 1.94 -4.25 2.34
N ILE A 64 0.71 -3.83 2.51
CA ILE A 64 0.34 -2.44 2.82
C ILE A 64 0.08 -2.38 4.32
N PRO A 65 0.93 -1.72 5.13
CA PRO A 65 0.90 -1.87 6.59
C PRO A 65 -0.05 -0.92 7.33
N GLY A 66 -0.57 0.11 6.66
CA GLY A 66 -1.30 1.18 7.33
C GLY A 66 -2.50 1.75 6.58
N GLY A 67 -3.14 0.94 5.74
CA GLY A 67 -4.24 1.35 4.85
C GLY A 67 -3.75 1.73 3.46
N SER A 68 -4.67 1.83 2.51
CA SER A 68 -4.37 2.00 1.08
C SER A 68 -3.52 3.24 0.75
N SER A 69 -3.48 4.23 1.62
CA SER A 69 -2.64 5.43 1.48
C SER A 69 -1.19 5.23 1.89
N SER A 70 -0.84 4.14 2.59
CA SER A 70 0.53 3.87 2.97
C SER A 70 1.31 3.24 1.83
N LYS A 71 2.62 3.49 1.81
CA LYS A 71 3.49 2.91 0.79
C LYS A 71 3.62 1.42 1.01
N ILE A 72 3.52 0.66 -0.07
CA ILE A 72 3.65 -0.80 -0.07
C ILE A 72 5.08 -1.22 0.28
N LEU A 73 5.21 -2.37 0.95
CA LEU A 73 6.47 -3.02 1.28
C LEU A 73 6.55 -4.36 0.54
N ARG A 74 7.70 -4.66 -0.10
CA ARG A 74 7.93 -5.96 -0.74
C ARG A 74 8.46 -6.97 0.27
N ALA A 75 8.13 -8.24 0.07
CA ALA A 75 8.56 -9.31 0.97
C ALA A 75 10.08 -9.53 0.99
N ASP A 76 10.77 -9.22 -0.11
CA ASP A 76 12.22 -9.41 -0.28
C ASP A 76 13.05 -8.18 0.10
N GLU A 77 12.41 -7.10 0.59
CA GLU A 77 13.13 -5.90 1.02
C GLU A 77 13.81 -6.08 2.37
N ARG A 78 14.97 -5.45 2.50
CA ARG A 78 15.66 -5.25 3.78
C ARG A 78 15.82 -3.76 4.06
N PHE A 79 15.59 -3.42 5.31
CA PHE A 79 15.60 -2.04 5.78
C PHE A 79 16.69 -1.88 6.81
N THR A 80 17.69 -1.06 6.51
CA THR A 80 18.81 -0.78 7.41
C THR A 80 18.84 0.71 7.76
N GLY A 81 19.21 1.02 8.98
CA GLY A 81 19.28 2.41 9.41
C GLY A 81 19.58 2.57 10.89
N LYS A 82 19.34 3.79 11.39
CA LYS A 82 19.46 4.11 12.80
C LYS A 82 18.17 4.67 13.34
N LYS A 83 17.77 4.18 14.50
CA LYS A 83 16.64 4.72 15.27
C LYS A 83 17.01 6.09 15.87
N LYS A 84 16.02 6.82 16.38
CA LYS A 84 16.21 8.13 17.04
C LYS A 84 17.16 8.07 18.24
N ASP A 85 17.28 6.93 18.92
CA ASP A 85 18.15 6.68 20.04
C ASP A 85 19.60 6.27 19.63
N GLY A 86 19.87 6.25 18.32
CA GLY A 86 21.17 5.85 17.76
C GLY A 86 21.35 4.35 17.54
N THR A 87 20.39 3.50 17.96
CA THR A 87 20.43 2.05 17.76
C THR A 87 20.34 1.73 16.28
N GLU A 88 21.25 0.93 15.76
CA GLU A 88 21.19 0.42 14.39
C GLU A 88 20.15 -0.70 14.27
N PHE A 89 19.50 -0.79 13.11
CA PHE A 89 18.59 -1.87 12.79
C PHE A 89 18.87 -2.42 11.39
N ASP A 90 18.58 -3.70 11.22
CA ASP A 90 18.58 -4.40 9.94
C ASP A 90 17.39 -5.36 9.95
N TRP A 91 16.30 -4.92 9.33
CA TRP A 91 15.02 -5.63 9.34
C TRP A 91 14.67 -6.19 7.96
N GLY A 92 14.26 -7.45 7.93
CA GLY A 92 13.38 -7.96 6.89
C GLY A 92 11.95 -7.48 7.14
N ILE A 93 11.04 -7.75 6.22
CA ILE A 93 9.63 -7.32 6.35
C ILE A 93 8.97 -7.89 7.62
N GLU A 94 9.34 -9.11 8.01
CA GLU A 94 8.76 -9.81 9.16
C GLU A 94 9.24 -9.22 10.51
N ASP A 95 10.43 -8.60 10.52
CA ASP A 95 11.05 -8.05 11.71
C ASP A 95 10.51 -6.66 12.08
N ILE A 96 9.72 -6.03 11.23
CA ILE A 96 9.25 -4.65 11.39
C ILE A 96 8.26 -4.56 12.53
N PRO A 97 8.56 -3.81 13.63
CA PRO A 97 7.58 -3.57 14.68
C PRO A 97 6.40 -2.74 14.17
N MET A 98 5.20 -3.12 14.56
CA MET A 98 3.96 -2.49 14.12
C MET A 98 3.65 -1.25 14.98
N ASP A 99 4.49 -0.23 14.84
CA ASP A 99 4.34 1.08 15.49
C ASP A 99 4.53 2.24 14.50
N PHE A 100 4.30 3.47 14.97
CA PHE A 100 4.40 4.66 14.11
C PHE A 100 5.83 4.96 13.66
N ASP A 101 6.79 4.87 14.59
CA ASP A 101 8.18 5.22 14.30
C ASP A 101 8.84 4.17 13.41
N SER A 102 8.66 2.88 13.70
CA SER A 102 9.27 1.78 12.94
C SER A 102 8.74 1.73 11.50
N LEU A 103 7.44 1.87 11.30
CA LEU A 103 6.85 1.91 9.96
C LEU A 103 7.28 3.15 9.17
N SER A 104 7.53 4.28 9.85
CA SER A 104 8.11 5.47 9.22
C SER A 104 9.57 5.27 8.81
N LEU A 105 10.37 4.56 9.62
CA LEU A 105 11.77 4.25 9.32
C LEU A 105 11.94 3.38 8.06
N VAL A 106 11.00 2.50 7.80
CA VAL A 106 10.98 1.67 6.58
C VAL A 106 10.33 2.38 5.38
N GLY A 107 10.06 3.68 5.51
CA GLY A 107 9.53 4.51 4.43
C GLY A 107 8.04 4.32 4.14
N SER A 108 7.29 3.70 5.06
CA SER A 108 5.84 3.57 4.99
C SER A 108 5.18 4.34 6.14
N MET A 109 3.99 3.97 6.57
CA MET A 109 3.33 4.56 7.73
C MET A 109 2.32 3.60 8.37
N SER A 110 2.06 3.81 9.65
CA SER A 110 1.06 3.07 10.40
C SER A 110 -0.39 3.44 10.00
N GLY A 111 -0.60 4.63 9.48
CA GLY A 111 -1.85 5.11 8.91
C GLY A 111 -3.10 4.78 9.74
N SER A 112 -4.12 4.20 9.12
CA SER A 112 -5.37 3.80 9.76
C SER A 112 -5.32 2.47 10.51
N GLY A 113 -4.21 1.71 10.42
CA GLY A 113 -4.10 0.35 10.96
C GLY A 113 -4.70 -0.73 10.07
N GLY A 114 -5.08 -0.40 8.84
CA GLY A 114 -5.50 -1.37 7.85
C GLY A 114 -4.28 -2.08 7.24
N VAL A 115 -4.14 -3.37 7.49
CA VAL A 115 -3.03 -4.18 6.96
C VAL A 115 -3.56 -5.07 5.84
N ILE A 116 -2.99 -4.92 4.64
CA ILE A 116 -3.39 -5.70 3.46
C ILE A 116 -2.24 -6.61 3.07
N ILE A 117 -2.45 -7.91 3.19
CA ILE A 117 -1.45 -8.93 2.89
C ILE A 117 -1.68 -9.48 1.48
N MET A 118 -0.64 -9.44 0.66
CA MET A 118 -0.67 -9.90 -0.73
C MET A 118 0.32 -11.04 -0.92
N ASP A 119 -0.16 -12.16 -1.42
CA ASP A 119 0.67 -13.32 -1.76
C ASP A 119 1.16 -13.27 -3.23
N ASP A 120 1.89 -14.28 -3.63
CA ASP A 120 2.49 -14.43 -4.95
C ASP A 120 1.49 -14.60 -6.11
N SER A 121 0.20 -14.76 -5.83
CA SER A 121 -0.86 -14.77 -6.84
C SER A 121 -1.38 -13.38 -7.20
N THR A 122 -1.03 -12.35 -6.42
CA THR A 122 -1.55 -11.00 -6.62
C THR A 122 -0.96 -10.36 -7.87
N ASP A 123 -1.82 -9.94 -8.81
CA ASP A 123 -1.45 -9.02 -9.90
C ASP A 123 -1.36 -7.60 -9.30
N MET A 124 -0.16 -7.01 -9.32
CA MET A 124 0.08 -5.71 -8.69
C MET A 124 -0.57 -4.56 -9.48
N VAL A 125 -0.80 -4.73 -10.77
CA VAL A 125 -1.48 -3.73 -11.61
C VAL A 125 -2.97 -3.69 -11.26
N GLU A 126 -3.59 -4.86 -11.12
CA GLU A 126 -5.01 -4.97 -10.71
C GLU A 126 -5.22 -4.47 -9.28
N ALA A 127 -4.32 -4.80 -8.36
CA ALA A 127 -4.36 -4.30 -7.00
C ALA A 127 -4.31 -2.76 -6.95
N LEU A 128 -3.40 -2.15 -7.72
CA LEU A 128 -3.32 -0.69 -7.82
C LEU A 128 -4.52 -0.09 -8.55
N ALA A 129 -5.06 -0.76 -9.57
CA ALA A 129 -6.26 -0.29 -10.27
C ALA A 129 -7.47 -0.20 -9.32
N ASN A 130 -7.64 -1.18 -8.44
CA ASN A 130 -8.67 -1.15 -7.40
C ASN A 130 -8.47 0.02 -6.42
N ILE A 131 -7.25 0.27 -5.97
CA ILE A 131 -6.92 1.42 -5.11
C ILE A 131 -7.23 2.74 -5.83
N ASN A 132 -6.84 2.88 -7.09
CA ASN A 132 -7.10 4.09 -7.87
C ASN A 132 -8.59 4.30 -8.16
N TYR A 133 -9.34 3.22 -8.33
CA TYR A 133 -10.81 3.30 -8.43
C TYR A 133 -11.41 3.93 -7.16
N PHE A 134 -11.02 3.42 -5.99
CA PHE A 134 -11.45 3.95 -4.69
C PHE A 134 -11.13 5.44 -4.56
N TYR A 135 -9.89 5.85 -4.79
CA TYR A 135 -9.51 7.27 -4.66
C TYR A 135 -10.20 8.17 -5.70
N ALA A 136 -10.47 7.68 -6.90
CA ALA A 136 -11.21 8.45 -7.90
C ALA A 136 -12.67 8.67 -7.49
N HIS A 137 -13.26 7.72 -6.76
CA HIS A 137 -14.61 7.85 -6.21
C HIS A 137 -14.67 8.80 -5.01
N GLU A 138 -13.68 8.70 -4.12
CA GLU A 138 -13.66 9.44 -2.84
C GLU A 138 -13.14 10.89 -2.96
N SER A 139 -12.59 11.28 -4.11
CA SER A 139 -12.13 12.66 -4.30
C SER A 139 -13.30 13.65 -4.22
N CYS A 140 -13.19 14.63 -3.32
CA CYS A 140 -14.21 15.68 -3.19
C CYS A 140 -14.26 16.66 -4.39
N GLY A 141 -13.25 16.61 -5.30
CA GLY A 141 -13.17 17.43 -6.50
C GLY A 141 -12.80 18.91 -6.28
N GLN A 142 -12.40 19.33 -5.07
CA GLN A 142 -12.08 20.72 -4.78
C GLN A 142 -10.80 21.19 -5.49
N CYS A 143 -9.70 20.46 -5.34
CA CYS A 143 -8.41 20.86 -5.89
C CYS A 143 -8.23 20.31 -7.31
N THR A 144 -7.86 21.15 -8.26
CA THR A 144 -7.67 20.76 -9.66
C THR A 144 -6.72 19.56 -9.85
N PRO A 145 -5.53 19.50 -9.22
CA PRO A 145 -4.65 18.35 -9.38
C PRO A 145 -5.29 17.03 -8.93
N CYS A 146 -6.05 17.05 -7.83
CA CYS A 146 -6.76 15.87 -7.34
C CYS A 146 -7.97 15.56 -8.23
N ARG A 147 -8.83 16.54 -8.51
CA ARG A 147 -10.06 16.37 -9.30
C ARG A 147 -9.82 15.76 -10.66
N GLU A 148 -8.77 16.21 -11.35
CA GLU A 148 -8.44 15.72 -12.69
C GLU A 148 -7.45 14.55 -12.66
N GLY A 149 -6.40 14.65 -11.84
CA GLY A 149 -5.30 13.69 -11.84
C GLY A 149 -5.68 12.31 -11.28
N VAL A 150 -6.49 12.24 -10.21
CA VAL A 150 -6.90 10.95 -9.65
C VAL A 150 -7.76 10.14 -10.61
N PRO A 151 -8.77 10.71 -11.30
CA PRO A 151 -9.46 10.02 -12.37
C PRO A 151 -8.54 9.62 -13.55
N TRP A 152 -7.48 10.39 -13.84
CA TRP A 152 -6.51 9.99 -14.87
C TRP A 152 -5.72 8.75 -14.43
N MET A 153 -5.25 8.70 -13.18
CA MET A 153 -4.59 7.50 -12.64
C MET A 153 -5.51 6.27 -12.73
N LYS A 154 -6.79 6.41 -12.37
CA LYS A 154 -7.80 5.35 -12.55
C LYS A 154 -7.89 4.91 -14.02
N LYS A 155 -8.04 5.84 -14.97
CA LYS A 155 -8.17 5.52 -16.40
C LYS A 155 -6.94 4.78 -16.94
N ILE A 156 -5.74 5.21 -16.53
CA ILE A 156 -4.48 4.58 -16.97
C ILE A 156 -4.40 3.14 -16.43
N THR A 157 -4.60 2.93 -15.14
CA THR A 157 -4.55 1.59 -14.53
C THR A 157 -5.66 0.68 -15.06
N THR A 158 -6.88 1.20 -15.27
CA THR A 158 -7.98 0.43 -15.85
C THR A 158 -7.59 -0.09 -17.25
N ARG A 159 -7.08 0.76 -18.15
CA ARG A 159 -6.70 0.30 -19.49
C ARG A 159 -5.50 -0.66 -19.47
N MET A 160 -4.62 -0.59 -18.46
CA MET A 160 -3.57 -1.59 -18.27
C MET A 160 -4.13 -2.97 -17.88
N CYS A 161 -5.30 -3.03 -17.25
CA CYS A 161 -5.97 -4.28 -16.88
C CYS A 161 -6.90 -4.81 -17.97
N THR A 162 -7.56 -3.92 -18.74
CA THR A 162 -8.66 -4.28 -19.65
C THR A 162 -8.31 -4.24 -21.14
N GLY A 163 -7.08 -3.95 -21.50
CA GLY A 163 -6.63 -3.71 -22.87
C GLY A 163 -6.48 -2.22 -23.19
N GLY A 164 -5.85 -1.90 -24.29
CA GLY A 164 -5.65 -0.53 -24.72
C GLY A 164 -4.50 0.23 -24.02
N ALA A 165 -3.70 -0.45 -23.18
CA ALA A 165 -2.50 0.15 -22.62
C ALA A 165 -1.49 0.54 -23.69
N ARG A 166 -0.63 1.49 -23.35
CA ARG A 166 0.50 1.95 -24.13
C ARG A 166 1.78 1.67 -23.37
N GLU A 167 2.88 1.52 -24.08
CA GLU A 167 4.18 1.26 -23.46
C GLU A 167 4.61 2.40 -22.51
N GLU A 168 4.24 3.65 -22.86
CA GLU A 168 4.52 4.84 -22.05
C GLU A 168 3.62 5.01 -20.82
N ASP A 169 2.60 4.17 -20.62
CA ASP A 169 1.60 4.35 -19.55
C ASP A 169 2.16 4.24 -18.15
N VAL A 170 3.23 3.47 -17.94
CA VAL A 170 3.88 3.34 -16.63
C VAL A 170 4.52 4.67 -16.21
N ASP A 171 5.28 5.28 -17.11
CA ASP A 171 5.92 6.58 -16.86
C ASP A 171 4.88 7.71 -16.77
N LEU A 172 3.83 7.65 -17.60
CA LEU A 172 2.72 8.59 -17.54
C LEU A 172 1.99 8.50 -16.20
N LEU A 173 1.67 7.30 -15.73
CA LEU A 173 1.02 7.07 -14.44
C LEU A 173 1.84 7.66 -13.29
N LYS A 174 3.16 7.39 -13.29
CA LYS A 174 4.06 7.96 -12.30
C LYS A 174 4.09 9.49 -12.38
N SER A 175 4.18 10.06 -13.58
CA SER A 175 4.20 11.50 -13.79
C SER A 175 2.93 12.17 -13.27
N VAL A 176 1.75 11.59 -13.50
CA VAL A 176 0.48 12.11 -12.97
C VAL A 176 0.49 12.10 -11.45
N ALA A 177 0.91 11.01 -10.80
CA ALA A 177 1.01 10.93 -9.36
C ALA A 177 1.97 11.99 -8.78
N ASP A 178 3.12 12.19 -9.41
CA ASP A 178 4.12 13.20 -9.01
C ASP A 178 3.58 14.65 -9.16
N GLN A 179 2.64 14.88 -10.07
CA GLN A 179 1.98 16.19 -10.24
C GLN A 179 0.84 16.44 -9.24
N ILE A 180 0.31 15.40 -8.61
CA ILE A 180 -0.72 15.53 -7.55
C ILE A 180 -0.06 15.75 -6.19
N ALA A 181 0.96 14.96 -5.87
CA ALA A 181 1.65 14.99 -4.58
C ALA A 181 2.17 16.39 -4.24
N GLY A 182 1.87 16.89 -3.04
CA GLY A 182 2.27 18.21 -2.56
C GLY A 182 1.56 19.41 -3.20
N ARG A 183 0.55 19.19 -4.06
CA ARG A 183 -0.15 20.26 -4.78
C ARG A 183 -1.65 20.33 -4.50
N THR A 184 -2.08 19.72 -3.41
CA THR A 184 -3.48 19.74 -2.98
C THR A 184 -3.62 20.40 -1.61
N ILE A 185 -4.80 20.91 -1.28
CA ILE A 185 -5.06 21.59 -0.01
C ILE A 185 -5.02 20.62 1.17
N CYS A 186 -5.49 19.41 0.97
CA CYS A 186 -5.54 18.37 2.00
C CYS A 186 -4.64 17.18 1.64
N ALA A 187 -4.36 16.34 2.63
CA ALA A 187 -3.51 15.15 2.49
C ALA A 187 -4.09 14.03 1.58
N PHE A 188 -5.28 14.23 1.02
CA PHE A 188 -5.87 13.27 0.10
C PHE A 188 -5.04 13.14 -1.20
N GLY A 189 -4.40 14.21 -1.65
CA GLY A 189 -3.51 14.16 -2.81
C GLY A 189 -2.34 13.21 -2.60
N GLU A 190 -1.69 13.29 -1.43
CA GLU A 190 -0.64 12.36 -1.02
C GLU A 190 -1.18 10.94 -0.87
N ALA A 191 -2.35 10.80 -0.22
CA ALA A 191 -2.99 9.50 0.00
C ALA A 191 -3.28 8.76 -1.31
N ALA A 192 -3.65 9.48 -2.37
CA ALA A 192 -3.89 8.91 -3.70
C ALA A 192 -2.60 8.67 -4.50
N SER A 193 -1.56 9.50 -4.29
CA SER A 193 -0.32 9.47 -5.08
C SER A 193 0.70 8.46 -4.55
N TRP A 194 0.86 8.34 -3.23
CA TRP A 194 1.86 7.47 -2.60
C TRP A 194 1.71 5.98 -2.95
N PRO A 195 0.48 5.41 -3.02
CA PRO A 195 0.32 4.06 -3.53
C PRO A 195 0.89 3.91 -4.94
N VAL A 196 0.50 4.78 -5.87
CA VAL A 196 0.97 4.75 -7.26
C VAL A 196 2.49 4.83 -7.33
N GLN A 197 3.09 5.80 -6.65
CA GLN A 197 4.54 5.99 -6.62
C GLN A 197 5.26 4.76 -6.06
N SER A 198 4.75 4.18 -4.97
CA SER A 198 5.40 3.05 -4.31
C SER A 198 5.21 1.73 -5.06
N PHE A 199 4.04 1.49 -5.66
CA PHE A 199 3.80 0.32 -6.50
C PHE A 199 4.71 0.33 -7.73
N ILE A 200 4.77 1.46 -8.45
CA ILE A 200 5.65 1.57 -9.63
C ILE A 200 7.13 1.45 -9.22
N ALA A 201 7.55 2.09 -8.13
CA ALA A 201 8.94 2.01 -7.69
C ALA A 201 9.40 0.60 -7.35
N LYS A 202 8.49 -0.23 -6.82
CA LYS A 202 8.82 -1.56 -6.29
C LYS A 202 8.46 -2.72 -7.23
N PHE A 203 7.51 -2.53 -8.14
CA PHE A 203 7.02 -3.56 -9.06
C PHE A 203 7.04 -3.11 -10.52
N LYS A 204 7.98 -2.23 -10.86
CA LYS A 204 8.08 -1.64 -12.21
C LYS A 204 8.04 -2.68 -13.31
N ASP A 205 8.76 -3.79 -13.13
CA ASP A 205 8.86 -4.87 -14.11
C ASP A 205 7.48 -5.50 -14.43
N GLU A 206 6.62 -5.69 -13.42
CA GLU A 206 5.26 -6.21 -13.61
C GLU A 206 4.39 -5.21 -14.38
N PHE A 207 4.49 -3.92 -14.06
CA PHE A 207 3.77 -2.86 -14.75
C PHE A 207 4.21 -2.75 -16.22
N GLU A 208 5.51 -2.77 -16.49
CA GLU A 208 6.05 -2.73 -17.86
C GLU A 208 5.68 -3.97 -18.67
N ALA A 209 5.74 -5.16 -18.05
CA ALA A 209 5.34 -6.41 -18.69
C ALA A 209 3.86 -6.38 -19.09
N LYS A 210 2.99 -5.98 -18.16
CA LYS A 210 1.54 -5.85 -18.42
C LYS A 210 1.24 -4.80 -19.50
N ALA A 211 1.90 -3.64 -19.45
CA ALA A 211 1.73 -2.59 -20.45
C ALA A 211 2.15 -3.06 -21.85
N LYS A 212 3.28 -3.77 -21.97
CA LYS A 212 3.75 -4.34 -23.25
C LYS A 212 2.80 -5.40 -23.79
N GLU A 213 2.33 -6.33 -22.93
CA GLU A 213 1.35 -7.35 -23.29
C GLU A 213 0.09 -6.72 -23.88
N GLN A 214 -0.47 -5.74 -23.18
CA GLN A 214 -1.69 -5.07 -23.60
C GLN A 214 -1.49 -4.20 -24.85
N ALA A 215 -0.31 -3.60 -25.02
CA ALA A 215 0.02 -2.85 -26.22
C ALA A 215 0.11 -3.75 -27.47
N ILE A 216 0.59 -5.00 -27.32
CA ILE A 216 0.61 -5.99 -28.40
C ILE A 216 -0.83 -6.37 -28.79
N LEU A 217 -1.69 -6.70 -27.83
CA LEU A 217 -3.10 -7.04 -28.06
C LEU A 217 -3.83 -5.90 -28.78
N ARG A 218 -3.58 -4.66 -28.35
CA ARG A 218 -4.13 -3.47 -29.01
C ARG A 218 -3.70 -3.35 -30.48
N LYS A 219 -2.41 -3.56 -30.76
CA LYS A 219 -1.87 -3.49 -32.15
C LYS A 219 -2.44 -4.60 -33.03
N GLN A 220 -2.81 -5.74 -32.45
CA GLN A 220 -3.43 -6.86 -33.17
C GLN A 220 -4.93 -6.67 -33.43
N GLY A 221 -5.52 -5.57 -32.96
CA GLY A 221 -6.95 -5.30 -33.08
C GLY A 221 -7.84 -6.14 -32.14
N GLU A 222 -7.22 -6.83 -31.16
CA GLU A 222 -7.87 -7.56 -30.07
C GLU A 222 -8.22 -6.62 -28.90
N ASP A 223 -8.52 -5.35 -29.21
CA ASP A 223 -8.85 -4.34 -28.22
C ASP A 223 -10.18 -4.70 -27.56
N THR A 224 -10.09 -5.41 -26.44
CA THR A 224 -11.25 -5.79 -25.63
C THR A 224 -11.68 -4.64 -24.71
N ALA A 225 -11.33 -3.42 -25.04
CA ALA A 225 -11.70 -2.22 -24.30
C ALA A 225 -13.22 -2.00 -24.32
N THR A 226 -13.95 -2.96 -23.77
CA THR A 226 -15.29 -2.68 -23.28
C THR A 226 -15.14 -2.00 -21.93
N GLU A 227 -15.62 -0.78 -21.82
CA GLU A 227 -15.76 0.00 -20.57
C GLU A 227 -16.69 -0.71 -19.56
N THR A 228 -16.72 -2.04 -19.56
CA THR A 228 -17.65 -2.81 -18.78
C THR A 228 -16.99 -3.32 -17.51
N SER A 229 -17.46 -2.78 -16.41
CA SER A 229 -17.51 -3.33 -15.07
C SER A 229 -16.18 -3.63 -14.36
N LEU A 230 -15.55 -2.57 -13.84
CA LEU A 230 -15.05 -2.60 -12.48
C LEU A 230 -16.04 -1.81 -11.62
N ILE A 231 -17.20 -2.40 -11.37
CA ILE A 231 -18.17 -2.00 -10.33
C ILE A 231 -18.00 -2.96 -9.18
#